data_c4a8e169b525c34de5ec4072f9796e50
#
_entry.id   c4a8e169b525c34de5ec4072f9796e50
#
_cell.length_a   1.000
_cell.length_b   1.000
_cell.length_c   1.000
_cell.angle_alpha   90.00
_cell.angle_beta   90.00
_cell.angle_gamma   90.00
#
_symmetry.space_group_name_H-M   'P 1'
#
loop_
_entity.id
_entity.type
_entity.pdbx_description
1 polymer ?
#
loop_
_entity_poly.entity_id
_entity_poly.type
_entity_poly.pdbx_seq_one_letter_code
_entity_poly.pdbx_strand_id
1 'polypeptide(L)'
;MKRLLLAVAGLLARLWGVLPAGLRRRLLFGLFVLEGRAGNPKRGLSNLFGIEQALDLAINERAMAYGGAEHPKHRLTRYHDFFVERVPDGARVLDVGCGYGAVARSVARARRQATVLGVEIDAGRLAQAQTADNPPNLSFAAADATRALPPGPWDVVMLSNVLEHLEGRMGFLRDVLATARPQRVLIRVPLFERDWKMALRREVGANYMSDPEHFIEHTLAEFAAETAAAGLRIEAQTTLWGEIWADCRPVGI
;
A
#
# COMPACT_ATOMS: atom_id res chain seq x y z
N MET A 1 -24.83 11.14 -15.80
CA MET A 1 -23.82 12.19 -15.65
C MET A 1 -22.39 11.65 -15.88
N LYS A 2 -21.89 10.65 -15.13
CA LYS A 2 -20.52 10.09 -15.26
C LYS A 2 -20.19 9.58 -16.67
N ARG A 3 -21.10 8.84 -17.36
CA ARG A 3 -20.89 8.33 -18.73
C ARG A 3 -20.74 9.45 -19.77
N LEU A 4 -21.50 10.54 -19.64
CA LEU A 4 -21.40 11.70 -20.53
C LEU A 4 -20.07 12.43 -20.37
N LEU A 5 -19.62 12.62 -19.11
CA LEU A 5 -18.32 13.23 -18.82
C LEU A 5 -17.15 12.39 -19.41
N LEU A 6 -17.23 11.08 -19.30
CA LEU A 6 -16.22 10.20 -19.89
C LEU A 6 -16.23 10.22 -21.43
N ALA A 7 -17.39 10.33 -22.05
CA ALA A 7 -17.51 10.46 -23.52
C ALA A 7 -16.93 11.80 -24.01
N VAL A 8 -17.23 12.90 -23.30
CA VAL A 8 -16.66 14.23 -23.59
C VAL A 8 -15.14 14.22 -23.41
N ALA A 9 -14.65 13.64 -22.31
CA ALA A 9 -13.21 13.51 -22.06
C ALA A 9 -12.53 12.69 -23.18
N GLY A 10 -13.15 11.61 -23.65
CA GLY A 10 -12.67 10.81 -24.78
C GLY A 10 -12.58 11.59 -26.09
N LEU A 11 -13.57 12.44 -26.39
CA LEU A 11 -13.54 13.31 -27.55
C LEU A 11 -12.43 14.36 -27.45
N LEU A 12 -12.32 15.04 -26.31
CA LEU A 12 -11.29 16.03 -26.05
C LEU A 12 -9.89 15.41 -26.12
N ALA A 13 -9.72 14.19 -25.62
CA ALA A 13 -8.45 13.45 -25.69
C ALA A 13 -8.06 13.15 -27.15
N ARG A 14 -9.01 12.85 -28.03
CA ARG A 14 -8.74 12.65 -29.47
C ARG A 14 -8.30 13.95 -30.14
N LEU A 15 -8.99 15.06 -29.87
CA LEU A 15 -8.62 16.40 -30.39
C LEU A 15 -7.22 16.81 -29.89
N TRP A 16 -6.96 16.62 -28.58
CA TRP A 16 -5.66 16.86 -27.99
C TRP A 16 -4.58 15.97 -28.64
N GLY A 17 -4.92 14.73 -28.97
CA GLY A 17 -4.05 13.75 -29.61
C GLY A 17 -3.59 14.14 -31.03
N VAL A 18 -4.32 15.01 -31.75
CA VAL A 18 -3.93 15.51 -33.07
C VAL A 18 -2.71 16.42 -32.99
N LEU A 19 -2.51 17.12 -31.87
CA LEU A 19 -1.33 17.95 -31.66
C LEU A 19 -0.06 17.09 -31.56
N PRO A 20 1.07 17.51 -32.18
CA PRO A 20 2.34 16.82 -32.03
C PRO A 20 2.74 16.66 -30.56
N ALA A 21 3.27 15.50 -30.18
CA ALA A 21 3.61 15.20 -28.77
C ALA A 21 4.58 16.23 -28.15
N GLY A 22 5.52 16.77 -28.94
CA GLY A 22 6.43 17.82 -28.51
C GLY A 22 5.71 19.12 -28.16
N LEU A 23 4.71 19.52 -28.95
CA LEU A 23 3.90 20.73 -28.67
C LEU A 23 3.07 20.54 -27.42
N ARG A 24 2.39 19.41 -27.27
CA ARG A 24 1.61 19.08 -26.07
C ARG A 24 2.46 19.16 -24.79
N ARG A 25 3.67 18.58 -24.81
CA ARG A 25 4.60 18.65 -23.67
C ARG A 25 5.04 20.10 -23.37
N ARG A 26 5.32 20.91 -24.38
CA ARG A 26 5.67 22.33 -24.17
C ARG A 26 4.53 23.14 -23.57
N LEU A 27 3.30 22.90 -24.00
CA LEU A 27 2.12 23.57 -23.46
C LEU A 27 1.90 23.19 -21.99
N LEU A 28 1.95 21.90 -21.65
CA LEU A 28 1.84 21.42 -20.27
C LEU A 28 2.98 21.98 -19.40
N PHE A 29 4.23 21.95 -19.87
CA PHE A 29 5.34 22.52 -19.13
C PHE A 29 5.17 24.03 -18.89
N GLY A 30 4.67 24.78 -19.90
CA GLY A 30 4.33 26.19 -19.75
C GLY A 30 3.31 26.44 -18.64
N LEU A 31 2.26 25.60 -18.55
CA LEU A 31 1.28 25.67 -17.46
C LEU A 31 1.93 25.38 -16.10
N PHE A 32 2.82 24.40 -16.00
CA PHE A 32 3.55 24.09 -14.74
C PHE A 32 4.45 25.26 -14.32
N VAL A 33 5.09 25.95 -15.28
CA VAL A 33 5.89 27.15 -14.99
C VAL A 33 5.01 28.28 -14.44
N LEU A 34 3.80 28.47 -14.99
CA LEU A 34 2.86 29.48 -14.50
C LEU A 34 2.40 29.14 -13.07
N GLU A 35 2.00 27.90 -12.82
CA GLU A 35 1.59 27.44 -11.49
C GLU A 35 2.72 27.56 -10.46
N GLY A 36 3.95 27.19 -10.84
CA GLY A 36 5.12 27.29 -9.97
C GLY A 36 5.52 28.73 -9.64
N ARG A 37 5.09 29.72 -10.44
CA ARG A 37 5.32 31.17 -10.23
C ARG A 37 4.13 31.92 -9.66
N ALA A 38 3.00 31.22 -9.43
CA ALA A 38 1.82 31.82 -8.83
C ALA A 38 2.05 32.11 -7.33
N GLY A 39 2.33 33.35 -7.01
CA GLY A 39 2.61 33.84 -5.66
C GLY A 39 4.08 33.71 -5.25
N ASN A 40 4.34 33.42 -3.99
CA ASN A 40 5.70 33.24 -3.49
C ASN A 40 6.23 31.80 -3.76
N PRO A 41 7.55 31.55 -3.64
CA PRO A 41 8.14 30.24 -3.94
C PRO A 41 7.50 29.06 -3.16
N LYS A 42 7.13 29.25 -1.89
CA LYS A 42 6.46 28.23 -1.07
C LYS A 42 5.12 27.84 -1.67
N ARG A 43 4.30 28.82 -2.08
CA ARG A 43 2.99 28.59 -2.72
C ARG A 43 3.17 27.91 -4.08
N GLY A 44 4.14 28.38 -4.88
CA GLY A 44 4.46 27.75 -6.17
C GLY A 44 4.84 26.29 -6.04
N LEU A 45 5.66 25.94 -5.04
CA LEU A 45 5.97 24.54 -4.72
C LEU A 45 4.74 23.73 -4.32
N SER A 46 3.88 24.27 -3.46
CA SER A 46 2.64 23.59 -3.05
C SER A 46 1.71 23.32 -4.25
N ASN A 47 1.58 24.30 -5.17
CA ASN A 47 0.80 24.12 -6.40
C ASN A 47 1.37 22.99 -7.27
N LEU A 48 2.70 22.97 -7.50
CA LEU A 48 3.36 21.94 -8.30
C LEU A 48 3.23 20.55 -7.66
N PHE A 49 3.33 20.43 -6.35
CA PHE A 49 3.11 19.19 -5.64
C PHE A 49 1.67 18.68 -5.72
N GLY A 50 0.68 19.59 -5.73
CA GLY A 50 -0.71 19.22 -5.99
C GLY A 50 -0.94 18.68 -7.41
N ILE A 51 -0.26 19.27 -8.41
CA ILE A 51 -0.30 18.77 -9.79
C ILE A 51 0.40 17.42 -9.90
N GLU A 52 1.56 17.23 -9.26
CA GLU A 52 2.26 15.93 -9.24
C GLU A 52 1.36 14.83 -8.66
N GLN A 53 0.67 15.10 -7.55
CA GLN A 53 -0.30 14.15 -6.97
C GLN A 53 -1.46 13.83 -7.91
N ALA A 54 -2.01 14.83 -8.60
CA ALA A 54 -3.07 14.61 -9.59
C ALA A 54 -2.57 13.78 -10.79
N LEU A 55 -1.32 13.99 -11.20
CA LEU A 55 -0.67 13.21 -12.25
C LEU A 55 -0.48 11.75 -11.82
N ASP A 56 -0.06 11.50 -10.58
CA ASP A 56 0.09 10.15 -10.04
C ASP A 56 -1.24 9.38 -10.04
N LEU A 57 -2.35 10.04 -9.69
CA LEU A 57 -3.68 9.44 -9.78
C LEU A 57 -4.04 9.06 -11.22
N ALA A 58 -3.75 9.93 -12.19
CA ALA A 58 -3.99 9.65 -13.60
C ALA A 58 -3.10 8.51 -14.13
N ILE A 59 -1.84 8.43 -13.69
CA ILE A 59 -0.92 7.34 -14.02
C ILE A 59 -1.44 6.02 -13.45
N ASN A 60 -1.86 5.99 -12.19
CA ASN A 60 -2.40 4.80 -11.54
C ASN A 60 -3.66 4.29 -12.25
N GLU A 61 -4.57 5.18 -12.64
CA GLU A 61 -5.78 4.82 -13.41
C GLU A 61 -5.39 4.19 -14.76
N ARG A 62 -4.42 4.76 -15.46
CA ARG A 62 -3.93 4.23 -16.73
C ARG A 62 -3.16 2.92 -16.55
N ALA A 63 -2.41 2.77 -15.46
CA ALA A 63 -1.73 1.53 -15.12
C ALA A 63 -2.71 0.38 -14.88
N MET A 64 -3.80 0.63 -14.16
CA MET A 64 -4.89 -0.35 -13.99
C MET A 64 -5.51 -0.79 -15.33
N ALA A 65 -5.78 0.18 -16.22
CA ALA A 65 -6.32 -0.11 -17.54
C ALA A 65 -5.33 -0.91 -18.43
N TYR A 66 -4.02 -0.59 -18.35
CA TYR A 66 -2.94 -1.30 -19.02
C TYR A 66 -2.77 -2.74 -18.50
N GLY A 67 -2.94 -2.94 -17.20
CA GLY A 67 -2.81 -4.23 -16.54
C GLY A 67 -4.05 -5.14 -16.63
N GLY A 68 -5.11 -4.74 -17.36
CA GLY A 68 -6.33 -5.56 -17.46
C GLY A 68 -7.08 -5.69 -16.13
N ALA A 69 -7.17 -4.58 -15.37
CA ALA A 69 -7.75 -4.47 -14.03
C ALA A 69 -6.87 -5.01 -12.88
N GLU A 70 -5.67 -5.51 -13.16
CA GLU A 70 -4.64 -5.77 -12.16
C GLU A 70 -3.53 -4.72 -12.28
N HIS A 71 -3.16 -4.09 -11.13
CA HIS A 71 -2.12 -3.06 -11.18
C HIS A 71 -0.75 -3.69 -11.49
N PRO A 72 -0.02 -3.21 -12.52
CA PRO A 72 1.25 -3.79 -12.95
C PRO A 72 2.33 -3.84 -11.85
N LYS A 73 2.20 -3.03 -10.78
CA LYS A 73 3.12 -3.04 -9.64
C LYS A 73 3.27 -4.44 -9.04
N HIS A 74 2.19 -5.24 -8.96
CA HIS A 74 2.26 -6.60 -8.40
C HIS A 74 3.30 -7.45 -9.11
N ARG A 75 3.29 -7.41 -10.45
CA ARG A 75 4.22 -8.15 -11.30
C ARG A 75 5.62 -7.52 -11.35
N LEU A 76 5.70 -6.18 -11.41
CA LEU A 76 6.97 -5.47 -11.61
C LEU A 76 7.80 -5.38 -10.34
N THR A 77 7.18 -5.15 -9.19
CA THR A 77 7.89 -5.03 -7.92
C THR A 77 8.09 -6.37 -7.23
N ARG A 78 7.29 -7.39 -7.58
CA ARG A 78 7.33 -8.74 -7.04
C ARG A 78 7.24 -8.78 -5.50
N TYR A 79 6.60 -7.80 -4.88
CA TYR A 79 6.54 -7.70 -3.42
C TYR A 79 5.83 -8.88 -2.75
N HIS A 80 5.00 -9.63 -3.50
CA HIS A 80 4.41 -10.87 -2.99
C HIS A 80 5.47 -11.92 -2.64
N ASP A 81 6.60 -11.95 -3.37
CA ASP A 81 7.68 -12.89 -3.14
C ASP A 81 8.27 -12.73 -1.73
N PHE A 82 8.33 -11.49 -1.21
CA PHE A 82 8.77 -11.22 0.16
C PHE A 82 7.98 -12.02 1.20
N PHE A 83 6.66 -12.10 1.04
CA PHE A 83 5.78 -12.87 1.93
C PHE A 83 5.89 -14.37 1.65
N VAL A 84 5.83 -14.76 0.38
CA VAL A 84 5.90 -16.17 -0.05
C VAL A 84 7.17 -16.85 0.47
N GLU A 85 8.34 -16.22 0.32
CA GLU A 85 9.62 -16.79 0.72
C GLU A 85 9.77 -16.98 2.25
N ARG A 86 9.02 -16.20 3.03
CA ARG A 86 9.11 -16.18 4.50
C ARG A 86 8.02 -16.98 5.21
N VAL A 87 7.05 -17.50 4.47
CA VAL A 87 6.02 -18.40 5.01
C VAL A 87 6.51 -19.84 4.89
N PRO A 88 6.68 -20.59 6.01
CA PRO A 88 7.02 -22.00 5.99
C PRO A 88 5.91 -22.87 5.38
N ASP A 89 6.28 -24.03 4.88
CA ASP A 89 5.31 -25.03 4.48
C ASP A 89 4.52 -25.53 5.71
N GLY A 90 3.21 -25.73 5.54
CA GLY A 90 2.33 -26.16 6.61
C GLY A 90 1.95 -25.07 7.63
N ALA A 91 2.45 -23.84 7.46
CA ALA A 91 2.19 -22.74 8.40
C ALA A 91 0.71 -22.33 8.42
N ARG A 92 0.24 -21.88 9.58
CA ARG A 92 -1.01 -21.14 9.75
C ARG A 92 -0.71 -19.64 9.57
N VAL A 93 -1.31 -19.02 8.56
CA VAL A 93 -1.04 -17.65 8.15
C VAL A 93 -2.28 -16.79 8.29
N LEU A 94 -2.14 -15.64 8.96
CA LEU A 94 -3.17 -14.61 9.06
C LEU A 94 -2.73 -13.39 8.24
N ASP A 95 -3.49 -13.03 7.21
CA ASP A 95 -3.30 -11.80 6.42
C ASP A 95 -4.31 -10.76 6.90
N VAL A 96 -3.85 -9.78 7.65
CA VAL A 96 -4.70 -8.74 8.25
C VAL A 96 -4.79 -7.55 7.28
N GLY A 97 -6.03 -7.10 7.02
CA GLY A 97 -6.28 -6.06 6.02
C GLY A 97 -5.96 -6.57 4.61
N CYS A 98 -6.40 -7.79 4.30
CA CYS A 98 -6.00 -8.49 3.06
C CYS A 98 -6.51 -7.83 1.77
N GLY A 99 -7.40 -6.84 1.86
CA GLY A 99 -7.97 -6.16 0.71
C GLY A 99 -8.65 -7.12 -0.25
N TYR A 100 -8.25 -7.09 -1.51
CA TYR A 100 -8.73 -8.02 -2.55
C TYR A 100 -8.08 -9.42 -2.48
N GLY A 101 -7.31 -9.72 -1.45
CA GLY A 101 -6.68 -11.03 -1.22
C GLY A 101 -5.49 -11.35 -2.12
N ALA A 102 -4.83 -10.36 -2.72
CA ALA A 102 -3.77 -10.60 -3.70
C ALA A 102 -2.53 -11.28 -3.06
N VAL A 103 -2.07 -10.80 -1.92
CA VAL A 103 -0.92 -11.37 -1.18
C VAL A 103 -1.28 -12.73 -0.62
N ALA A 104 -2.42 -12.83 0.10
CA ALA A 104 -2.92 -14.10 0.66
C ALA A 104 -3.00 -15.19 -0.41
N ARG A 105 -3.53 -14.85 -1.59
CA ARG A 105 -3.66 -15.78 -2.71
C ARG A 105 -2.31 -16.24 -3.26
N SER A 106 -1.33 -15.34 -3.36
CA SER A 106 0.03 -15.69 -3.79
C SER A 106 0.71 -16.62 -2.80
N VAL A 107 0.58 -16.36 -1.51
CA VAL A 107 1.11 -17.22 -0.45
C VAL A 107 0.44 -18.61 -0.50
N ALA A 108 -0.89 -18.66 -0.53
CA ALA A 108 -1.63 -19.92 -0.54
C ALA A 108 -1.34 -20.80 -1.77
N ARG A 109 -1.17 -20.18 -2.96
CA ARG A 109 -0.79 -20.91 -4.18
C ARG A 109 0.62 -21.47 -4.12
N ALA A 110 1.56 -20.72 -3.55
CA ALA A 110 2.96 -21.13 -3.45
C ALA A 110 3.19 -22.13 -2.30
N ARG A 111 2.45 -21.98 -1.18
CA ARG A 111 2.56 -22.81 0.03
C ARG A 111 1.31 -23.67 0.18
N ARG A 112 1.19 -24.72 -0.62
CA ARG A 112 -0.03 -25.56 -0.72
C ARG A 112 -0.41 -26.25 0.56
N GLN A 113 0.53 -26.49 1.47
CA GLN A 113 0.29 -27.10 2.78
C GLN A 113 -0.04 -26.08 3.87
N ALA A 114 0.19 -24.79 3.63
CA ALA A 114 -0.18 -23.74 4.57
C ALA A 114 -1.71 -23.57 4.61
N THR A 115 -2.21 -23.11 5.76
CA THR A 115 -3.62 -22.65 5.89
C THR A 115 -3.60 -21.13 6.00
N VAL A 116 -4.22 -20.44 5.05
CA VAL A 116 -4.21 -18.98 4.97
C VAL A 116 -5.62 -18.44 5.25
N LEU A 117 -5.72 -17.52 6.20
CA LEU A 117 -6.91 -16.73 6.47
C LEU A 117 -6.64 -15.27 6.19
N GLY A 118 -7.36 -14.65 5.26
CA GLY A 118 -7.39 -13.21 5.07
C GLY A 118 -8.56 -12.59 5.83
N VAL A 119 -8.30 -11.48 6.53
CA VAL A 119 -9.37 -10.70 7.18
C VAL A 119 -9.40 -9.28 6.62
N GLU A 120 -10.61 -8.77 6.37
CA GLU A 120 -10.85 -7.47 5.76
C GLU A 120 -12.09 -6.82 6.38
N ILE A 121 -12.04 -5.51 6.62
CA ILE A 121 -13.15 -4.73 7.16
C ILE A 121 -14.10 -4.22 6.07
N ASP A 122 -13.58 -3.93 4.87
CA ASP A 122 -14.37 -3.47 3.74
C ASP A 122 -15.12 -4.62 3.08
N ALA A 123 -16.45 -4.59 3.18
CA ALA A 123 -17.31 -5.65 2.65
C ALA A 123 -17.22 -5.80 1.11
N GLY A 124 -16.95 -4.71 0.39
CA GLY A 124 -16.82 -4.73 -1.07
C GLY A 124 -15.52 -5.40 -1.52
N ARG A 125 -14.40 -5.07 -0.87
CA ARG A 125 -13.10 -5.72 -1.09
C ARG A 125 -13.16 -7.20 -0.73
N LEU A 126 -13.74 -7.52 0.44
CA LEU A 126 -13.92 -8.88 0.90
C LEU A 126 -14.74 -9.73 -0.08
N ALA A 127 -15.88 -9.23 -0.57
CA ALA A 127 -16.71 -9.95 -1.53
C ALA A 127 -15.94 -10.27 -2.83
N GLN A 128 -15.12 -9.33 -3.31
CA GLN A 128 -14.26 -9.56 -4.47
C GLN A 128 -13.13 -10.58 -4.17
N ALA A 129 -12.53 -10.53 -2.98
CA ALA A 129 -11.55 -11.51 -2.56
C ALA A 129 -12.14 -12.93 -2.52
N GLN A 130 -13.35 -13.09 -1.99
CA GLN A 130 -14.05 -14.38 -1.87
C GLN A 130 -14.48 -14.97 -3.22
N THR A 131 -14.87 -14.11 -4.18
CA THR A 131 -15.35 -14.55 -5.50
C THR A 131 -14.23 -14.78 -6.52
N ALA A 132 -12.99 -14.44 -6.21
CA ALA A 132 -11.85 -14.69 -7.07
C ALA A 132 -11.51 -16.20 -7.13
N ASP A 133 -10.66 -16.58 -8.10
CA ASP A 133 -10.10 -17.95 -8.19
C ASP A 133 -9.13 -18.21 -7.02
N ASN A 134 -9.65 -18.77 -5.94
CA ASN A 134 -8.92 -19.03 -4.71
C ASN A 134 -8.49 -20.49 -4.59
N PRO A 135 -7.26 -20.77 -4.15
CA PRO A 135 -6.83 -22.12 -3.83
C PRO A 135 -7.58 -22.67 -2.58
N PRO A 136 -7.72 -24.01 -2.43
CA PRO A 136 -8.55 -24.61 -1.40
C PRO A 136 -8.05 -24.37 0.04
N ASN A 137 -6.79 -23.98 0.21
CA ASN A 137 -6.16 -23.67 1.50
C ASN A 137 -6.25 -22.19 1.89
N LEU A 138 -7.05 -21.38 1.17
CA LEU A 138 -7.29 -19.97 1.43
C LEU A 138 -8.75 -19.72 1.78
N SER A 139 -8.99 -19.00 2.86
CA SER A 139 -10.29 -18.50 3.26
C SER A 139 -10.25 -17.02 3.60
N PHE A 140 -11.42 -16.37 3.58
CA PHE A 140 -11.56 -14.96 3.92
C PHE A 140 -12.72 -14.73 4.88
N ALA A 141 -12.53 -13.81 5.84
CA ALA A 141 -13.55 -13.44 6.82
C ALA A 141 -13.63 -11.92 7.00
N ALA A 142 -14.83 -11.44 7.31
CA ALA A 142 -15.03 -10.05 7.71
C ALA A 142 -14.52 -9.87 9.15
N ALA A 143 -13.62 -8.91 9.36
CA ALA A 143 -13.19 -8.53 10.70
C ALA A 143 -12.65 -7.09 10.71
N ASP A 144 -13.00 -6.36 11.77
CA ASP A 144 -12.30 -5.16 12.17
C ASP A 144 -11.15 -5.59 13.09
N ALA A 145 -9.96 -5.70 12.51
CA ALA A 145 -8.79 -6.17 13.24
C ALA A 145 -8.33 -5.23 14.36
N THR A 146 -8.81 -3.98 14.40
CA THR A 146 -8.55 -3.04 15.49
C THR A 146 -9.41 -3.32 16.72
N ARG A 147 -10.48 -4.14 16.57
CA ARG A 147 -11.41 -4.50 17.64
C ARG A 147 -11.33 -5.96 18.02
N ALA A 148 -11.19 -6.83 17.02
CA ALA A 148 -11.19 -8.27 17.24
C ALA A 148 -10.34 -8.98 16.18
N LEU A 149 -9.21 -9.51 16.60
CA LEU A 149 -8.36 -10.36 15.77
C LEU A 149 -8.78 -11.83 15.91
N PRO A 150 -8.70 -12.64 14.83
CA PRO A 150 -8.84 -14.08 14.94
C PRO A 150 -7.84 -14.65 15.94
N PRO A 151 -8.31 -15.44 16.96
CA PRO A 151 -7.42 -15.96 17.99
C PRO A 151 -6.41 -16.96 17.40
N GLY A 152 -5.18 -16.91 17.94
CA GLY A 152 -4.09 -17.80 17.54
C GLY A 152 -4.14 -19.20 18.18
N PRO A 153 -3.04 -19.95 18.06
CA PRO A 153 -1.77 -19.48 17.51
C PRO A 153 -1.75 -19.42 15.98
N TRP A 154 -1.08 -18.40 15.45
CA TRP A 154 -0.72 -18.27 14.04
C TRP A 154 0.79 -18.34 13.90
N ASP A 155 1.32 -19.08 12.92
CA ASP A 155 2.77 -19.13 12.70
C ASP A 155 3.28 -17.81 12.11
N VAL A 156 2.52 -17.24 11.17
CA VAL A 156 2.86 -15.98 10.51
C VAL A 156 1.65 -15.05 10.48
N VAL A 157 1.86 -13.78 10.87
CA VAL A 157 0.93 -12.67 10.61
C VAL A 157 1.53 -11.77 9.54
N MET A 158 0.74 -11.43 8.54
CA MET A 158 1.12 -10.51 7.46
C MET A 158 0.35 -9.19 7.60
N LEU A 159 1.08 -8.07 7.50
CA LEU A 159 0.58 -6.70 7.56
C LEU A 159 1.12 -5.96 6.32
N SER A 160 0.40 -6.07 5.20
CA SER A 160 0.82 -5.46 3.93
C SER A 160 0.05 -4.17 3.67
N ASN A 161 0.65 -3.02 3.93
CA ASN A 161 0.01 -1.71 3.88
C ASN A 161 -1.21 -1.61 4.82
N VAL A 162 -0.97 -1.81 6.10
CA VAL A 162 -1.99 -1.76 7.16
C VAL A 162 -1.65 -0.71 8.20
N LEU A 163 -0.40 -0.70 8.71
CA LEU A 163 -0.03 0.15 9.84
C LEU A 163 -0.16 1.64 9.55
N GLU A 164 0.10 2.06 8.33
CA GLU A 164 -0.04 3.44 7.90
C GLU A 164 -1.47 3.98 7.99
N HIS A 165 -2.47 3.10 7.98
CA HIS A 165 -3.90 3.45 8.13
C HIS A 165 -4.38 3.45 9.58
N LEU A 166 -3.51 3.23 10.56
CA LEU A 166 -3.87 3.13 11.97
C LEU A 166 -3.25 4.26 12.80
N GLU A 167 -4.05 4.98 13.59
CA GLU A 167 -3.54 5.94 14.57
C GLU A 167 -2.85 5.22 15.74
N GLY A 168 -3.48 4.19 16.28
CA GLY A 168 -3.04 3.43 17.45
C GLY A 168 -2.13 2.24 17.14
N ARG A 169 -1.18 2.37 16.20
CA ARG A 169 -0.34 1.28 15.67
C ARG A 169 0.36 0.42 16.71
N MET A 170 0.97 1.04 17.73
CA MET A 170 1.67 0.30 18.79
C MET A 170 0.71 -0.55 19.64
N GLY A 171 -0.49 -0.04 19.93
CA GLY A 171 -1.55 -0.80 20.61
C GLY A 171 -1.98 -1.97 19.76
N PHE A 172 -2.27 -1.72 18.48
CA PHE A 172 -2.64 -2.75 17.52
C PHE A 172 -1.58 -3.85 17.40
N LEU A 173 -0.30 -3.51 17.28
CA LEU A 173 0.77 -4.52 17.23
C LEU A 173 0.85 -5.36 18.49
N ARG A 174 0.66 -4.76 19.69
CA ARG A 174 0.58 -5.50 20.96
C ARG A 174 -0.62 -6.44 20.99
N ASP A 175 -1.77 -6.01 20.49
CA ASP A 175 -2.98 -6.84 20.40
C ASP A 175 -2.77 -8.01 19.40
N VAL A 176 -2.07 -7.77 18.29
CA VAL A 176 -1.63 -8.83 17.38
C VAL A 176 -0.78 -9.87 18.11
N LEU A 177 0.21 -9.42 18.89
CA LEU A 177 1.07 -10.33 19.64
C LEU A 177 0.31 -11.11 20.73
N ALA A 178 -0.56 -10.45 21.45
CA ALA A 178 -1.32 -11.06 22.55
C ALA A 178 -2.38 -12.06 22.04
N THR A 179 -3.10 -11.72 20.97
CA THR A 179 -4.26 -12.48 20.48
C THR A 179 -3.87 -13.52 19.43
N ALA A 180 -3.15 -13.10 18.41
CA ALA A 180 -2.73 -14.00 17.32
C ALA A 180 -1.52 -14.87 17.72
N ARG A 181 -0.71 -14.42 18.67
CA ARG A 181 0.49 -15.12 19.19
C ARG A 181 1.39 -15.64 18.07
N PRO A 182 1.83 -14.78 17.14
CA PRO A 182 2.58 -15.21 15.98
C PRO A 182 4.02 -15.58 16.34
N GLN A 183 4.63 -16.49 15.59
CA GLN A 183 6.07 -16.72 15.63
C GLN A 183 6.83 -15.71 14.77
N ARG A 184 6.15 -15.12 13.79
CA ARG A 184 6.70 -14.15 12.84
C ARG A 184 5.64 -13.15 12.42
N VAL A 185 6.03 -11.88 12.28
CA VAL A 185 5.20 -10.81 11.72
C VAL A 185 5.92 -10.23 10.51
N LEU A 186 5.29 -10.32 9.35
CA LEU A 186 5.81 -9.75 8.10
C LEU A 186 5.11 -8.43 7.82
N ILE A 187 5.86 -7.35 7.78
CA ILE A 187 5.33 -5.99 7.67
C ILE A 187 5.84 -5.34 6.38
N ARG A 188 4.93 -4.70 5.65
CA ARG A 188 5.23 -3.85 4.52
C ARG A 188 4.49 -2.53 4.69
N VAL A 189 5.21 -1.40 4.66
CA VAL A 189 4.67 -0.04 4.84
C VAL A 189 5.39 0.94 3.92
N PRO A 190 4.75 2.07 3.54
CA PRO A 190 5.42 3.13 2.78
C PRO A 190 6.56 3.75 3.60
N LEU A 191 7.64 4.11 2.88
CA LEU A 191 8.82 4.78 3.43
C LEU A 191 8.72 6.28 3.18
N PHE A 192 8.86 7.09 4.23
CA PHE A 192 8.93 8.56 4.11
C PHE A 192 10.17 9.00 3.31
N GLU A 193 11.33 8.39 3.57
CA GLU A 193 12.61 8.71 2.93
C GLU A 193 12.73 8.16 1.50
N ARG A 194 11.60 7.83 0.85
CA ARG A 194 11.58 7.30 -0.53
C ARG A 194 12.05 8.30 -1.59
N ASP A 195 11.93 9.60 -1.30
CA ASP A 195 12.35 10.71 -2.15
C ASP A 195 12.60 11.95 -1.28
N TRP A 196 13.64 12.73 -1.59
CA TRP A 196 13.95 13.99 -0.91
C TRP A 196 12.78 14.99 -0.96
N LYS A 197 11.93 14.92 -1.99
CA LYS A 197 10.74 15.77 -2.11
C LYS A 197 9.75 15.55 -0.97
N MET A 198 9.75 14.41 -0.31
CA MET A 198 8.84 14.15 0.83
C MET A 198 9.15 15.08 1.99
N ALA A 199 10.43 15.27 2.31
CA ALA A 199 10.86 16.22 3.33
C ALA A 199 10.49 17.67 2.95
N LEU A 200 10.68 18.05 1.69
CA LEU A 200 10.31 19.38 1.18
C LEU A 200 8.78 19.59 1.20
N ARG A 201 7.99 18.58 0.79
CA ARG A 201 6.52 18.64 0.87
C ARG A 201 6.07 18.90 2.31
N ARG A 202 6.62 18.18 3.27
CA ARG A 202 6.33 18.37 4.71
C ARG A 202 6.71 19.77 5.18
N GLU A 203 7.88 20.29 4.80
CA GLU A 203 8.35 21.64 5.16
C GLU A 203 7.44 22.75 4.63
N VAL A 204 6.99 22.65 3.39
CA VAL A 204 6.09 23.66 2.79
C VAL A 204 4.62 23.45 3.17
N GLY A 205 4.27 22.39 3.89
CA GLY A 205 2.91 22.06 4.28
C GLY A 205 2.07 21.47 3.15
N ALA A 206 2.70 20.90 2.12
CA ALA A 206 2.03 20.14 1.08
C ALA A 206 1.84 18.67 1.51
N ASN A 207 0.86 17.99 0.90
CA ASN A 207 0.65 16.58 1.17
C ASN A 207 1.86 15.74 0.72
N TYR A 208 2.39 14.93 1.62
CA TYR A 208 3.49 13.99 1.38
C TYR A 208 3.07 12.53 1.53
N MET A 209 1.84 12.26 1.95
CA MET A 209 1.28 10.92 2.05
C MET A 209 0.98 10.38 0.65
N SER A 210 1.24 9.12 0.42
CA SER A 210 0.93 8.44 -0.83
C SER A 210 -0.56 8.09 -0.97
N ASP A 211 -1.28 8.05 0.15
CA ASP A 211 -2.73 7.87 0.21
C ASP A 211 -3.34 8.88 1.20
N PRO A 212 -4.51 9.48 0.91
CA PRO A 212 -5.17 10.42 1.82
C PRO A 212 -5.66 9.79 3.12
N GLU A 213 -5.77 8.45 3.20
CA GLU A 213 -6.18 7.71 4.40
C GLU A 213 -5.00 7.31 5.29
N HIS A 214 -3.76 7.72 4.96
CA HIS A 214 -2.60 7.46 5.79
C HIS A 214 -2.51 8.43 6.96
N PHE A 215 -2.20 7.90 8.13
CA PHE A 215 -1.85 8.68 9.33
C PHE A 215 -0.34 8.90 9.45
N ILE A 216 0.45 8.04 8.81
CA ILE A 216 1.91 8.12 8.80
C ILE A 216 2.48 7.54 7.51
N GLU A 217 3.65 8.03 7.14
CA GLU A 217 4.62 7.31 6.33
C GLU A 217 5.92 7.27 7.12
N HIS A 218 6.33 6.06 7.48
CA HIS A 218 7.42 5.87 8.44
C HIS A 218 8.77 6.29 7.87
N THR A 219 9.56 7.00 8.67
CA THR A 219 11.01 6.96 8.53
C THR A 219 11.53 5.60 9.02
N LEU A 220 12.74 5.23 8.61
CA LEU A 220 13.36 3.99 9.13
C LEU A 220 13.49 4.00 10.65
N ALA A 221 13.81 5.17 11.22
CA ALA A 221 13.96 5.33 12.67
C ALA A 221 12.62 5.19 13.41
N GLU A 222 11.54 5.82 12.91
CA GLU A 222 10.20 5.70 13.49
C GLU A 222 9.70 4.26 13.43
N PHE A 223 9.86 3.57 12.29
CA PHE A 223 9.47 2.18 12.14
C PHE A 223 10.21 1.26 13.12
N ALA A 224 11.53 1.42 13.26
CA ALA A 224 12.32 0.66 14.21
C ALA A 224 11.92 0.91 15.67
N ALA A 225 11.65 2.18 16.02
CA ALA A 225 11.23 2.55 17.37
C ALA A 225 9.83 2.01 17.70
N GLU A 226 8.85 2.13 16.77
CA GLU A 226 7.48 1.64 16.99
C GLU A 226 7.43 0.11 17.08
N THR A 227 8.13 -0.61 16.21
CA THR A 227 8.18 -2.08 16.27
C THR A 227 8.84 -2.58 17.55
N ALA A 228 9.95 -1.98 17.97
CA ALA A 228 10.60 -2.31 19.23
C ALA A 228 9.71 -2.03 20.45
N ALA A 229 9.05 -0.86 20.48
CA ALA A 229 8.13 -0.49 21.56
C ALA A 229 6.87 -1.38 21.62
N ALA A 230 6.49 -1.98 20.52
CA ALA A 230 5.41 -2.97 20.45
C ALA A 230 5.84 -4.37 20.91
N GLY A 231 7.13 -4.65 21.11
CA GLY A 231 7.66 -5.95 21.49
C GLY A 231 8.06 -6.82 20.29
N LEU A 232 8.40 -6.20 19.18
CA LEU A 232 8.91 -6.86 17.98
C LEU A 232 10.39 -6.56 17.79
N ARG A 233 11.18 -7.57 17.39
CA ARG A 233 12.54 -7.42 16.91
C ARG A 233 12.58 -7.62 15.41
N ILE A 234 13.18 -6.68 14.69
CA ILE A 234 13.40 -6.79 13.25
C ILE A 234 14.58 -7.76 13.03
N GLU A 235 14.31 -8.91 12.39
CA GLU A 235 15.32 -9.91 12.03
C GLU A 235 15.99 -9.58 10.68
N ALA A 236 15.17 -9.09 9.74
CA ALA A 236 15.61 -8.65 8.43
C ALA A 236 14.75 -7.52 7.93
N GLN A 237 15.37 -6.54 7.29
CA GLN A 237 14.68 -5.40 6.69
C GLN A 237 15.32 -5.05 5.35
N THR A 238 14.49 -4.68 4.39
CA THR A 238 14.94 -4.09 3.13
C THR A 238 14.06 -2.92 2.77
N THR A 239 14.62 -1.98 2.01
CA THR A 239 13.88 -0.85 1.44
C THR A 239 13.88 -0.98 -0.07
N LEU A 240 12.72 -1.21 -0.65
CA LEU A 240 12.53 -1.36 -2.08
C LEU A 240 11.29 -0.61 -2.53
N TRP A 241 11.37 0.01 -3.69
CA TRP A 241 10.21 0.67 -4.33
C TRP A 241 9.54 1.74 -3.45
N GLY A 242 10.31 2.38 -2.58
CA GLY A 242 9.79 3.40 -1.66
C GLY A 242 9.02 2.85 -0.46
N GLU A 243 9.26 1.61 -0.09
CA GLU A 243 8.61 0.90 1.02
C GLU A 243 9.64 0.25 1.94
N ILE A 244 9.25 0.02 3.19
CA ILE A 244 9.94 -0.81 4.17
C ILE A 244 9.30 -2.20 4.13
N TRP A 245 10.11 -3.24 3.94
CA TRP A 245 9.70 -4.65 4.04
C TRP A 245 10.48 -5.29 5.18
N ALA A 246 9.79 -5.66 6.23
CA ALA A 246 10.40 -6.14 7.47
C ALA A 246 9.89 -7.51 7.89
N ASP A 247 10.83 -8.38 8.24
CA ASP A 247 10.60 -9.67 8.88
C ASP A 247 10.88 -9.50 10.38
N CYS A 248 9.85 -9.61 11.20
CA CYS A 248 9.91 -9.34 12.63
C CYS A 248 9.56 -10.58 13.44
N ARG A 249 10.16 -10.68 14.62
CA ARG A 249 9.83 -11.70 15.63
C ARG A 249 9.41 -11.07 16.94
N PRO A 250 8.43 -11.66 17.65
CA PRO A 250 8.12 -11.26 19.02
C PRO A 250 9.35 -11.40 19.93
N VAL A 251 9.52 -10.45 20.86
CA VAL A 251 10.55 -10.49 21.90
C VAL A 251 9.94 -11.07 23.16
N GLY A 252 10.48 -12.18 23.66
CA GLY A 252 10.12 -12.70 24.99
C GLY A 252 8.86 -13.58 25.05
N ILE A 253 8.58 -14.34 23.98
CA ILE A 253 7.64 -15.48 24.04
C ILE A 253 8.45 -16.77 24.18
#